data_9381163ad8d03d5666f53e48a07cdb69
#
_entry.id   9381163ad8d03d5666f53e48a07cdb69
#
_cell.length_a   1.000
_cell.length_b   1.000
_cell.length_c   1.000
_cell.angle_alpha   90.00
_cell.angle_beta   90.00
_cell.angle_gamma   90.00
#
_symmetry.space_group_name_H-M   'P 1'
#
loop_
_entity.id
_entity.type
_entity.pdbx_description
1 polymer ?
#
loop_
_entity_poly.entity_id
_entity_poly.type
_entity_poly.pdbx_seq_one_letter_code
_entity_poly.pdbx_strand_id
1 'polypeptide(L)'
;MNEHTSPAFWPARGSLHEGRAFVLKEDVIFTVLAQEGGISWMNGRHPQSGGSFIIATAVSDEEEERATRLLKNEFALRDRLHDGWAIRPVASTQYRGRFALVYAPFCFELLACRAGKAISGIARFIEMAIRICGPLRQMHQHNLIHGDIKPGAIFVHHDATCRLCSFGLSCGTSDAFSQSRLAASGGTPAYMSPEHTTRTRRAVDSRSDLYSLGIVLYELLTGRLPFELSADDQTNWAHYHIASEPLAPGRVRPDVPGMLSTIILKLLEKNPENRYQTVDGLIADLRRCQATLTVEGEIVDFIPGQQDRSPAIHLADSLFSAHPQASDVIAAFERVSQSGAPEVVTIGG
;
A
#
# COMPACT_ATOMS: atom_id res chain seq x y z
N MET A 1 -5.03 32.09 16.77
CA MET A 1 -4.74 31.42 18.07
C MET A 1 -5.99 30.62 18.41
N ASN A 2 -6.03 29.36 18.10
CA ASN A 2 -7.00 28.42 18.66
C ASN A 2 -6.18 27.19 19.05
N GLU A 3 -5.88 27.12 20.33
CA GLU A 3 -5.32 25.94 20.99
C GLU A 3 -6.35 24.82 20.89
N HIS A 4 -6.06 23.79 20.12
CA HIS A 4 -6.78 22.52 20.19
C HIS A 4 -6.45 21.87 21.52
N THR A 5 -7.26 22.17 22.54
CA THR A 5 -7.29 21.42 23.80
C THR A 5 -7.62 19.96 23.47
N SER A 6 -6.64 19.07 23.62
CA SER A 6 -6.87 17.62 23.63
C SER A 6 -8.00 17.31 24.62
N PRO A 7 -9.03 16.56 24.24
CA PRO A 7 -10.10 16.20 25.16
C PRO A 7 -9.51 15.36 26.31
N ALA A 8 -9.94 15.67 27.52
CA ALA A 8 -9.44 15.12 28.80
C ALA A 8 -9.56 13.59 28.97
N PHE A 9 -10.08 12.88 27.98
CA PHE A 9 -10.25 11.42 27.97
C PHE A 9 -9.15 10.67 27.19
N TRP A 10 -8.39 11.39 26.34
CA TRP A 10 -7.25 10.81 25.65
C TRP A 10 -6.03 10.93 26.54
N PRO A 11 -5.34 9.83 26.89
CA PRO A 11 -4.13 9.92 27.68
C PRO A 11 -3.11 10.80 26.95
N ALA A 12 -2.52 11.77 27.67
CA ALA A 12 -1.50 12.65 27.11
C ALA A 12 -0.38 11.84 26.43
N ARG A 13 0.18 12.34 25.32
CA ARG A 13 1.34 11.71 24.66
C ARG A 13 2.42 11.47 25.71
N GLY A 14 2.66 10.23 26.08
CA GLY A 14 3.62 9.84 27.14
C GLY A 14 3.03 9.02 28.28
N SER A 15 1.69 8.95 28.45
CA SER A 15 1.08 8.14 29.53
C SER A 15 0.56 6.75 29.06
N LEU A 16 0.65 6.45 27.77
CA LEU A 16 0.46 5.09 27.24
C LEU A 16 1.79 4.34 27.40
N HIS A 17 2.06 3.90 28.64
CA HIS A 17 3.19 3.01 28.90
C HIS A 17 2.99 1.70 28.14
N GLU A 18 4.07 1.26 27.48
CA GLU A 18 4.22 0.00 26.77
C GLU A 18 3.54 -1.16 27.52
N GLY A 19 2.63 -1.85 26.82
CA GLY A 19 2.10 -3.14 27.26
C GLY A 19 0.81 -3.12 28.07
N ARG A 20 0.15 -1.99 28.34
CA ARG A 20 -1.17 -2.01 29.02
C ARG A 20 -2.29 -2.10 27.99
N ALA A 21 -3.16 -3.10 28.15
CA ALA A 21 -4.40 -3.20 27.39
C ALA A 21 -5.27 -1.94 27.66
N PHE A 22 -5.74 -1.32 26.58
CA PHE A 22 -6.69 -0.22 26.66
C PHE A 22 -8.05 -0.78 27.10
N VAL A 23 -8.60 -0.31 28.21
CA VAL A 23 -9.89 -0.78 28.72
C VAL A 23 -11.00 0.09 28.15
N LEU A 24 -11.89 -0.53 27.36
CA LEU A 24 -13.11 0.12 26.89
C LEU A 24 -14.10 0.26 28.04
N LYS A 25 -14.62 1.47 28.25
CA LYS A 25 -15.70 1.71 29.21
C LYS A 25 -17.05 1.34 28.59
N GLU A 26 -17.99 0.88 29.41
CA GLU A 26 -19.30 0.38 28.99
C GLU A 26 -20.20 1.44 28.34
N ASP A 27 -19.96 2.73 28.61
CA ASP A 27 -20.79 3.86 28.18
C ASP A 27 -20.33 4.46 26.82
N VAL A 28 -19.33 3.88 26.16
CA VAL A 28 -18.87 4.37 24.85
C VAL A 28 -19.85 4.00 23.74
N ILE A 29 -20.27 5.00 22.97
CA ILE A 29 -21.12 4.83 21.79
C ILE A 29 -20.23 4.63 20.55
N PHE A 30 -20.48 3.56 19.81
CA PHE A 30 -19.74 3.23 18.59
C PHE A 30 -20.57 3.48 17.34
N THR A 31 -19.98 4.16 16.36
CA THR A 31 -20.55 4.38 15.03
C THR A 31 -19.61 3.77 13.99
N VAL A 32 -20.13 2.92 13.11
CA VAL A 32 -19.35 2.33 12.02
C VAL A 32 -18.96 3.41 11.02
N LEU A 33 -17.68 3.51 10.71
CA LEU A 33 -17.11 4.41 9.71
C LEU A 33 -16.95 3.72 8.36
N ALA A 34 -16.43 2.50 8.38
CA ALA A 34 -16.19 1.69 7.19
C ALA A 34 -16.11 0.21 7.55
N GLN A 35 -16.36 -0.65 6.57
CA GLN A 35 -16.14 -2.09 6.66
C GLN A 35 -15.44 -2.57 5.40
N GLU A 36 -14.29 -3.24 5.55
CA GLU A 36 -13.52 -3.73 4.43
C GLU A 36 -12.62 -4.90 4.83
N GLY A 37 -12.53 -5.91 3.96
CA GLY A 37 -11.63 -7.06 4.15
C GLY A 37 -11.86 -7.84 5.44
N GLY A 38 -13.10 -7.88 5.95
CA GLY A 38 -13.46 -8.53 7.22
C GLY A 38 -13.16 -7.69 8.47
N ILE A 39 -12.71 -6.42 8.29
CA ILE A 39 -12.42 -5.49 9.39
C ILE A 39 -13.43 -4.33 9.38
N SER A 40 -13.98 -4.03 10.56
CA SER A 40 -14.85 -2.88 10.80
C SER A 40 -14.07 -1.78 11.52
N TRP A 41 -14.09 -0.59 10.94
CA TRP A 41 -13.58 0.64 11.52
C TRP A 41 -14.72 1.39 12.19
N MET A 42 -14.58 1.71 13.47
CA MET A 42 -15.64 2.35 14.25
C MET A 42 -15.10 3.54 15.03
N ASN A 43 -15.87 4.62 15.06
CA ASN A 43 -15.63 5.76 15.95
C ASN A 43 -16.29 5.48 17.29
N GLY A 44 -15.48 5.40 18.35
CA GLY A 44 -15.94 5.34 19.74
C GLY A 44 -15.99 6.76 20.32
N ARG A 45 -17.14 7.16 20.87
CA ARG A 45 -17.32 8.45 21.52
C ARG A 45 -17.85 8.26 22.94
N HIS A 46 -17.18 8.90 23.89
CA HIS A 46 -17.65 8.93 25.27
C HIS A 46 -18.69 10.04 25.46
N PRO A 47 -19.94 9.74 25.89
CA PRO A 47 -21.05 10.70 25.90
C PRO A 47 -20.80 11.91 26.80
N GLN A 48 -20.18 11.70 27.97
CA GLN A 48 -20.01 12.75 28.99
C GLN A 48 -18.77 13.62 28.73
N SER A 49 -17.64 13.04 28.32
CA SER A 49 -16.38 13.79 28.11
C SER A 49 -16.22 14.32 26.68
N GLY A 50 -17.02 13.84 25.73
CA GLY A 50 -16.89 14.17 24.31
C GLY A 50 -15.63 13.61 23.65
N GLY A 51 -14.76 12.91 24.41
CA GLY A 51 -13.55 12.28 23.87
C GLY A 51 -13.89 11.21 22.82
N SER A 52 -13.10 11.15 21.77
CA SER A 52 -13.28 10.16 20.70
C SER A 52 -11.99 9.42 20.39
N PHE A 53 -12.13 8.22 19.85
CA PHE A 53 -11.04 7.37 19.36
C PHE A 53 -11.60 6.46 18.28
N ILE A 54 -10.73 5.78 17.55
CA ILE A 54 -11.15 4.84 16.50
C ILE A 54 -10.71 3.44 16.91
N ILE A 55 -11.55 2.45 16.64
CA ILE A 55 -11.17 1.04 16.76
C ILE A 55 -11.32 0.32 15.42
N ALA A 56 -10.47 -0.68 15.22
CA ALA A 56 -10.59 -1.65 14.15
C ALA A 56 -10.70 -3.05 14.74
N THR A 57 -11.71 -3.83 14.32
CA THR A 57 -11.97 -5.18 14.81
C THR A 57 -12.64 -6.02 13.73
N ALA A 58 -12.80 -7.33 13.95
CA ALA A 58 -13.51 -8.21 13.03
C ALA A 58 -14.98 -7.78 12.83
N VAL A 59 -15.46 -7.88 11.59
CA VAL A 59 -16.87 -7.58 11.24
C VAL A 59 -17.81 -8.63 11.83
N SER A 60 -17.44 -9.91 11.79
CA SER A 60 -18.26 -11.06 12.23
C SER A 60 -17.39 -12.14 12.88
N ASP A 61 -18.02 -13.15 13.47
CA ASP A 61 -17.33 -14.30 14.07
C ASP A 61 -16.63 -15.15 12.99
N GLU A 62 -17.17 -15.21 11.78
CA GLU A 62 -16.59 -15.93 10.65
C GLU A 62 -15.26 -15.32 10.19
N GLU A 63 -15.14 -13.99 10.31
CA GLU A 63 -13.92 -13.25 9.93
C GLU A 63 -12.93 -13.09 11.10
N GLU A 64 -13.29 -13.49 12.32
CA GLU A 64 -12.54 -13.17 13.53
C GLU A 64 -11.11 -13.70 13.51
N GLU A 65 -10.89 -14.96 13.10
CA GLU A 65 -9.56 -15.55 13.09
C GLU A 65 -8.62 -14.80 12.12
N ARG A 66 -9.12 -14.54 10.90
CA ARG A 66 -8.38 -13.82 9.86
C ARG A 66 -8.11 -12.39 10.29
N ALA A 67 -9.13 -11.65 10.74
CA ALA A 67 -8.99 -10.27 11.17
C ALA A 67 -8.05 -10.15 12.38
N THR A 68 -8.16 -11.02 13.36
CA THR A 68 -7.27 -11.04 14.54
C THR A 68 -5.81 -11.24 14.14
N ARG A 69 -5.52 -12.13 13.19
CA ARG A 69 -4.16 -12.34 12.69
C ARG A 69 -3.62 -11.08 12.02
N LEU A 70 -4.42 -10.43 11.15
CA LEU A 70 -4.04 -9.19 10.48
C LEU A 70 -3.80 -8.05 11.46
N LEU A 71 -4.73 -7.83 12.39
CA LEU A 71 -4.61 -6.77 13.40
C LEU A 71 -3.43 -7.00 14.36
N LYS A 72 -3.12 -8.25 14.73
CA LYS A 72 -1.93 -8.57 15.54
C LYS A 72 -0.64 -8.28 14.79
N ASN A 73 -0.57 -8.59 13.49
CA ASN A 73 0.60 -8.24 12.67
C ASN A 73 0.78 -6.72 12.57
N GLU A 74 -0.30 -6.00 12.30
CA GLU A 74 -0.28 -4.53 12.28
C GLU A 74 0.20 -3.94 13.61
N PHE A 75 -0.29 -4.46 14.73
CA PHE A 75 0.13 -4.01 16.06
C PHE A 75 1.62 -4.28 16.33
N ALA A 76 2.14 -5.41 15.86
CA ALA A 76 3.57 -5.73 15.98
C ALA A 76 4.47 -4.76 15.18
N LEU A 77 3.94 -4.19 14.10
CA LEU A 77 4.66 -3.21 13.26
C LEU A 77 4.54 -1.77 13.76
N ARG A 78 3.71 -1.46 14.77
CA ARG A 78 3.34 -0.08 15.17
C ARG A 78 4.54 0.86 15.40
N ASP A 79 5.65 0.35 15.93
CA ASP A 79 6.85 1.14 16.25
C ASP A 79 7.67 1.47 14.99
N ARG A 80 7.40 0.81 13.88
CA ARG A 80 7.97 1.09 12.55
C ARG A 80 7.09 2.02 11.71
N LEU A 81 5.84 2.24 12.13
CA LEU A 81 4.88 3.12 11.46
C LEU A 81 5.02 4.55 11.99
N HIS A 82 5.00 5.54 11.11
CA HIS A 82 5.14 6.94 11.47
C HIS A 82 3.88 7.74 11.10
N ASP A 83 3.42 8.61 11.99
CA ASP A 83 2.20 9.43 11.82
C ASP A 83 2.22 10.32 10.57
N GLY A 84 3.40 10.60 10.01
CA GLY A 84 3.55 11.38 8.78
C GLY A 84 2.99 10.70 7.53
N TRP A 85 2.94 9.36 7.49
CA TRP A 85 2.52 8.59 6.33
C TRP A 85 1.59 7.41 6.66
N ALA A 86 1.43 7.06 7.93
CA ALA A 86 0.62 5.93 8.37
C ALA A 86 -0.44 6.36 9.39
N ILE A 87 -1.57 5.68 9.37
CA ILE A 87 -2.52 5.63 10.48
C ILE A 87 -2.08 4.44 11.33
N ARG A 88 -1.40 4.70 12.44
CA ARG A 88 -0.84 3.64 13.29
C ARG A 88 -1.69 3.37 14.53
N PRO A 89 -1.79 2.11 14.97
CA PRO A 89 -2.45 1.79 16.23
C PRO A 89 -1.61 2.29 17.41
N VAL A 90 -2.30 2.79 18.44
CA VAL A 90 -1.68 3.27 19.68
C VAL A 90 -1.81 2.26 20.80
N ALA A 91 -2.83 1.39 20.76
CA ALA A 91 -3.05 0.34 21.74
C ALA A 91 -3.84 -0.82 21.13
N SER A 92 -3.93 -1.92 21.88
CA SER A 92 -4.85 -3.01 21.58
C SER A 92 -5.85 -3.15 22.72
N THR A 93 -7.02 -3.73 22.42
CA THR A 93 -8.11 -3.95 23.37
C THR A 93 -8.96 -5.14 22.95
N GLN A 94 -10.04 -5.38 23.68
CA GLN A 94 -11.13 -6.27 23.25
C GLN A 94 -12.41 -5.47 23.09
N TYR A 95 -13.12 -5.72 22.00
CA TYR A 95 -14.45 -5.19 21.75
C TYR A 95 -15.42 -6.34 21.51
N ARG A 96 -16.41 -6.48 22.40
CA ARG A 96 -17.38 -7.61 22.38
C ARG A 96 -16.71 -8.98 22.31
N GLY A 97 -15.63 -9.16 23.08
CA GLY A 97 -14.85 -10.40 23.12
C GLY A 97 -13.84 -10.58 22.00
N ARG A 98 -13.86 -9.75 20.95
CA ARG A 98 -12.94 -9.83 19.79
C ARG A 98 -11.74 -8.91 19.96
N PHE A 99 -10.60 -9.31 19.42
CA PHE A 99 -9.40 -8.46 19.39
C PHE A 99 -9.66 -7.19 18.59
N ALA A 100 -9.22 -6.06 19.11
CA ALA A 100 -9.37 -4.77 18.47
C ALA A 100 -8.11 -3.91 18.62
N LEU A 101 -7.81 -3.11 17.62
CA LEU A 101 -6.80 -2.05 17.68
C LEU A 101 -7.45 -0.72 17.96
N VAL A 102 -6.75 0.13 18.70
CA VAL A 102 -7.17 1.48 19.06
C VAL A 102 -6.26 2.48 18.34
N TYR A 103 -6.86 3.49 17.73
CA TYR A 103 -6.18 4.57 17.01
C TYR A 103 -6.58 5.92 17.61
N ALA A 104 -5.68 6.89 17.53
CA ALA A 104 -6.01 8.28 17.81
C ALA A 104 -7.16 8.75 16.90
N PRO A 105 -8.01 9.69 17.33
CA PRO A 105 -9.06 10.22 16.48
C PRO A 105 -8.44 10.92 15.27
N PHE A 106 -9.00 10.69 14.09
CA PHE A 106 -8.59 11.34 12.85
C PHE A 106 -9.81 11.66 11.95
N CYS A 107 -9.67 12.71 11.17
CA CYS A 107 -10.69 13.16 10.22
C CYS A 107 -10.22 12.86 8.78
N PHE A 108 -10.22 11.60 8.41
CA PHE A 108 -9.87 11.16 7.06
C PHE A 108 -11.04 10.37 6.46
N GLU A 109 -11.16 10.41 5.15
CA GLU A 109 -12.08 9.58 4.39
C GLU A 109 -11.28 8.49 3.68
N LEU A 110 -11.75 7.24 3.71
CA LEU A 110 -11.17 6.17 2.90
C LEU A 110 -11.34 6.49 1.41
N LEU A 111 -10.30 6.29 0.64
CA LEU A 111 -10.36 6.43 -0.81
C LEU A 111 -11.38 5.45 -1.43
N ALA A 112 -11.68 4.34 -0.76
CA ALA A 112 -12.73 3.39 -1.11
C ALA A 112 -14.12 4.04 -1.24
N CYS A 113 -14.42 5.12 -0.52
CA CYS A 113 -15.67 5.87 -0.68
C CYS A 113 -15.78 6.50 -2.09
N ARG A 114 -14.69 6.53 -2.84
CA ARG A 114 -14.60 7.00 -4.24
C ARG A 114 -14.41 5.88 -5.25
N ALA A 115 -14.29 4.63 -4.80
CA ALA A 115 -14.14 3.48 -5.70
C ALA A 115 -15.30 3.40 -6.71
N GLY A 116 -14.98 3.01 -7.93
CA GLY A 116 -15.95 2.97 -9.03
C GLY A 116 -16.37 4.34 -9.58
N LYS A 117 -15.73 5.43 -9.14
CA LYS A 117 -15.97 6.80 -9.64
C LYS A 117 -14.66 7.39 -10.16
N ALA A 118 -14.62 7.69 -11.46
CA ALA A 118 -13.48 8.38 -12.05
C ALA A 118 -13.30 9.78 -11.44
N ILE A 119 -12.04 10.16 -11.18
CA ILE A 119 -11.71 11.53 -10.82
C ILE A 119 -11.96 12.44 -12.04
N SER A 120 -12.79 13.47 -11.84
CA SER A 120 -13.06 14.44 -12.89
C SER A 120 -11.85 15.36 -13.08
N GLY A 121 -11.35 15.44 -14.32
CA GLY A 121 -10.23 16.29 -14.71
C GLY A 121 -8.87 15.66 -14.51
N ILE A 122 -8.05 15.70 -15.56
CA ILE A 122 -6.72 15.08 -15.62
C ILE A 122 -5.76 15.72 -14.60
N ALA A 123 -5.78 17.04 -14.46
CA ALA A 123 -4.93 17.75 -13.48
C ALA A 123 -5.19 17.27 -12.04
N ARG A 124 -6.46 17.14 -11.65
CA ARG A 124 -6.85 16.65 -10.33
C ARG A 124 -6.44 15.18 -10.10
N PHE A 125 -6.54 14.38 -11.16
CA PHE A 125 -6.07 12.99 -11.08
C PHE A 125 -4.56 12.92 -10.82
N ILE A 126 -3.75 13.68 -11.59
CA ILE A 126 -2.28 13.70 -11.43
C ILE A 126 -1.91 14.17 -10.02
N GLU A 127 -2.54 15.23 -9.54
CA GLU A 127 -2.33 15.74 -8.18
C GLU A 127 -2.62 14.67 -7.12
N MET A 128 -3.76 13.99 -7.22
CA MET A 128 -4.14 12.92 -6.30
C MET A 128 -3.17 11.74 -6.38
N ALA A 129 -2.76 11.33 -7.58
CA ALA A 129 -1.79 10.26 -7.79
C ALA A 129 -0.46 10.56 -7.10
N ILE A 130 0.07 11.79 -7.25
CA ILE A 130 1.30 12.22 -6.59
C ILE A 130 1.14 12.20 -5.05
N ARG A 131 -0.01 12.63 -4.53
CA ARG A 131 -0.29 12.64 -3.09
C ARG A 131 -0.37 11.22 -2.51
N ILE A 132 -0.97 10.28 -3.23
CA ILE A 132 -1.03 8.85 -2.85
C ILE A 132 0.37 8.22 -2.86
N CYS A 133 1.21 8.59 -3.82
CA CYS A 133 2.60 8.11 -3.89
C CYS A 133 3.44 8.53 -2.67
N GLY A 134 3.16 9.68 -2.06
CA GLY A 134 3.95 10.23 -0.95
C GLY A 134 4.12 9.28 0.23
N PRO A 135 3.04 8.82 0.87
CA PRO A 135 3.11 7.86 1.97
C PRO A 135 3.71 6.51 1.58
N LEU A 136 3.42 5.98 0.39
CA LEU A 136 4.02 4.72 -0.08
C LEU A 136 5.54 4.86 -0.24
N ARG A 137 6.02 5.98 -0.80
CA ARG A 137 7.45 6.28 -0.88
C ARG A 137 8.12 6.24 0.49
N GLN A 138 7.53 6.93 1.47
CA GLN A 138 8.08 6.95 2.83
C GLN A 138 8.10 5.54 3.46
N MET A 139 7.05 4.76 3.26
CA MET A 139 7.00 3.37 3.72
C MET A 139 8.13 2.52 3.14
N HIS A 140 8.35 2.60 1.82
CA HIS A 140 9.44 1.87 1.15
C HIS A 140 10.82 2.33 1.61
N GLN A 141 11.01 3.63 1.88
CA GLN A 141 12.25 4.17 2.47
C GLN A 141 12.53 3.63 3.89
N HIS A 142 11.49 3.19 4.61
CA HIS A 142 11.61 2.50 5.90
C HIS A 142 11.74 0.97 5.76
N ASN A 143 12.06 0.49 4.56
CA ASN A 143 12.22 -0.94 4.26
C ASN A 143 10.98 -1.77 4.66
N LEU A 144 9.79 -1.26 4.34
CA LEU A 144 8.51 -1.92 4.53
C LEU A 144 7.81 -2.12 3.19
N ILE A 145 7.16 -3.27 3.03
CA ILE A 145 6.26 -3.61 1.94
C ILE A 145 4.85 -3.64 2.53
N HIS A 146 3.88 -3.00 1.86
CA HIS A 146 2.50 -2.95 2.35
C HIS A 146 1.76 -4.28 2.15
N GLY A 147 1.84 -4.83 0.93
CA GLY A 147 1.29 -6.12 0.56
C GLY A 147 -0.22 -6.17 0.29
N ASP A 148 -0.97 -5.06 0.53
CA ASP A 148 -2.40 -4.96 0.23
C ASP A 148 -2.81 -3.52 -0.12
N ILE A 149 -2.07 -2.87 -1.04
CA ILE A 149 -2.43 -1.53 -1.53
C ILE A 149 -3.73 -1.61 -2.34
N LYS A 150 -4.73 -0.86 -1.89
CA LYS A 150 -6.07 -0.75 -2.47
C LYS A 150 -6.73 0.54 -2.00
N PRO A 151 -7.88 0.97 -2.57
CA PRO A 151 -8.56 2.17 -2.11
C PRO A 151 -8.91 2.17 -0.61
N GLY A 152 -9.23 1.01 -0.03
CA GLY A 152 -9.51 0.87 1.40
C GLY A 152 -8.28 0.88 2.31
N ALA A 153 -7.06 0.87 1.76
CA ALA A 153 -5.82 1.03 2.51
C ALA A 153 -5.29 2.48 2.48
N ILE A 154 -6.01 3.40 1.86
CA ILE A 154 -5.60 4.78 1.67
C ILE A 154 -6.63 5.72 2.28
N PHE A 155 -6.22 6.48 3.28
CA PHE A 155 -7.00 7.57 3.83
C PHE A 155 -6.62 8.89 3.16
N VAL A 156 -7.63 9.70 2.84
CA VAL A 156 -7.48 11.05 2.26
C VAL A 156 -8.10 12.06 3.21
N HIS A 157 -7.33 13.04 3.62
CA HIS A 157 -7.79 14.15 4.45
C HIS A 157 -8.41 15.24 3.57
N HIS A 158 -9.20 16.16 4.18
CA HIS A 158 -9.85 17.26 3.46
C HIS A 158 -8.86 18.23 2.79
N ASP A 159 -7.63 18.34 3.31
CA ASP A 159 -6.52 19.10 2.68
C ASP A 159 -5.80 18.28 1.59
N ALA A 160 -6.36 17.11 1.24
CA ALA A 160 -5.85 16.14 0.29
C ALA A 160 -4.50 15.50 0.69
N THR A 161 -4.05 15.60 1.95
CA THR A 161 -2.97 14.75 2.45
C THR A 161 -3.44 13.31 2.52
N CYS A 162 -2.53 12.36 2.18
CA CYS A 162 -2.82 10.93 2.20
C CYS A 162 -2.02 10.23 3.28
N ARG A 163 -2.60 9.17 3.85
CA ARG A 163 -1.91 8.22 4.74
C ARG A 163 -2.34 6.80 4.43
N LEU A 164 -1.44 5.85 4.67
CA LEU A 164 -1.74 4.43 4.55
C LEU A 164 -2.30 3.88 5.85
N CYS A 165 -3.08 2.82 5.75
CA CYS A 165 -3.64 2.04 6.86
C CYS A 165 -3.70 0.55 6.48
N SER A 166 -4.18 -0.29 7.41
CA SER A 166 -4.39 -1.73 7.15
C SER A 166 -3.07 -2.49 6.88
N PHE A 167 -2.09 -2.31 7.76
CA PHE A 167 -0.77 -2.93 7.65
C PHE A 167 -0.74 -4.42 8.04
N GLY A 168 -1.90 -5.08 8.08
CA GLY A 168 -2.03 -6.47 8.49
C GLY A 168 -1.28 -7.48 7.63
N LEU A 169 -0.98 -7.15 6.37
CA LEU A 169 -0.16 -7.94 5.47
C LEU A 169 1.25 -7.37 5.27
N SER A 170 1.61 -6.29 5.95
CA SER A 170 2.91 -5.65 5.74
C SER A 170 4.06 -6.44 6.34
N CYS A 171 5.23 -6.34 5.70
CA CYS A 171 6.45 -6.99 6.15
C CYS A 171 7.70 -6.16 5.82
N GLY A 172 8.84 -6.53 6.40
CA GLY A 172 10.13 -5.95 6.06
C GLY A 172 10.68 -6.49 4.74
N THR A 173 11.43 -5.66 4.01
CA THR A 173 12.07 -6.06 2.74
C THR A 173 13.15 -7.14 2.90
N SER A 174 13.74 -7.27 4.09
CA SER A 174 14.77 -8.29 4.41
C SER A 174 14.21 -9.55 5.06
N ASP A 175 12.90 -9.64 5.27
CA ASP A 175 12.27 -10.76 5.96
C ASP A 175 11.66 -11.75 4.94
N ALA A 176 12.51 -12.65 4.42
CA ALA A 176 12.10 -13.66 3.44
C ALA A 176 10.99 -14.60 3.95
N PHE A 177 10.94 -14.88 5.26
CA PHE A 177 9.89 -15.70 5.85
C PHE A 177 8.54 -14.97 5.85
N SER A 178 8.53 -13.68 6.22
CA SER A 178 7.34 -12.85 6.17
C SER A 178 6.89 -12.60 4.73
N GLN A 179 7.80 -12.43 3.78
CA GLN A 179 7.50 -12.34 2.35
C GLN A 179 6.83 -13.61 1.81
N SER A 180 7.31 -14.78 2.20
CA SER A 180 6.68 -16.06 1.84
C SER A 180 5.28 -16.19 2.44
N ARG A 181 5.07 -15.74 3.67
CA ARG A 181 3.75 -15.70 4.32
C ARG A 181 2.83 -14.68 3.66
N LEU A 182 3.34 -13.55 3.26
CA LEU A 182 2.60 -12.52 2.53
C LEU A 182 2.04 -13.11 1.22
N ALA A 183 2.87 -13.75 0.43
CA ALA A 183 2.45 -14.45 -0.78
C ALA A 183 1.36 -15.51 -0.50
N ALA A 184 1.50 -16.29 0.59
CA ALA A 184 0.53 -17.33 0.95
C ALA A 184 -0.76 -16.78 1.57
N SER A 185 -0.73 -15.59 2.19
CA SER A 185 -1.89 -15.00 2.88
C SER A 185 -2.88 -14.35 1.93
N GLY A 186 -2.50 -14.10 0.67
CA GLY A 186 -3.29 -13.40 -0.33
C GLY A 186 -3.65 -11.97 0.11
N GLY A 187 -3.64 -11.03 -0.79
CA GLY A 187 -4.19 -9.69 -0.58
C GLY A 187 -5.66 -9.63 -0.97
N THR A 188 -6.11 -8.45 -1.34
CA THR A 188 -7.42 -8.24 -1.97
C THR A 188 -7.33 -8.65 -3.45
N PRO A 189 -8.03 -9.71 -3.87
CA PRO A 189 -7.81 -10.35 -5.18
C PRO A 189 -7.78 -9.37 -6.37
N ALA A 190 -8.66 -8.37 -6.37
CA ALA A 190 -8.75 -7.39 -7.46
C ALA A 190 -7.52 -6.47 -7.62
N TYR A 191 -6.69 -6.34 -6.58
CA TYR A 191 -5.53 -5.44 -6.54
C TYR A 191 -4.20 -6.16 -6.40
N MET A 192 -4.21 -7.49 -6.28
CA MET A 192 -3.02 -8.27 -6.01
C MET A 192 -2.06 -8.28 -7.23
N SER A 193 -0.77 -8.27 -6.98
CA SER A 193 0.22 -8.40 -8.05
C SER A 193 0.38 -9.87 -8.50
N PRO A 194 0.92 -10.14 -9.70
CA PRO A 194 1.16 -11.50 -10.17
C PRO A 194 1.96 -12.36 -9.17
N GLU A 195 2.97 -11.80 -8.54
CA GLU A 195 3.83 -12.48 -7.57
C GLU A 195 3.12 -12.82 -6.25
N HIS A 196 2.07 -12.09 -5.87
CA HIS A 196 1.21 -12.44 -4.72
C HIS A 196 0.34 -13.68 -4.96
N THR A 197 0.13 -14.06 -6.20
CA THR A 197 -0.79 -15.16 -6.53
C THR A 197 -0.27 -16.55 -6.18
N THR A 198 0.95 -16.67 -5.64
CA THR A 198 1.67 -17.93 -5.38
C THR A 198 1.91 -18.84 -6.59
N ARG A 199 1.37 -18.48 -7.75
CA ARG A 199 1.53 -19.21 -9.01
C ARG A 199 2.80 -18.82 -9.76
N THR A 200 3.42 -17.71 -9.38
CA THR A 200 4.75 -17.32 -9.87
C THR A 200 5.79 -17.68 -8.82
N ARG A 201 7.00 -18.05 -9.24
CA ARG A 201 8.12 -18.33 -8.31
C ARG A 201 8.89 -17.06 -7.92
N ARG A 202 8.28 -15.89 -8.06
CA ARG A 202 8.90 -14.58 -7.79
C ARG A 202 8.63 -14.16 -6.37
N ALA A 203 9.64 -13.58 -5.73
CA ALA A 203 9.49 -12.97 -4.42
C ALA A 203 8.61 -11.72 -4.48
N VAL A 204 7.84 -11.48 -3.43
CA VAL A 204 7.09 -10.24 -3.23
C VAL A 204 8.05 -9.19 -2.70
N ASP A 205 8.13 -8.03 -3.38
CA ASP A 205 8.93 -6.89 -2.97
C ASP A 205 8.17 -5.56 -3.12
N SER A 206 8.84 -4.43 -2.95
CA SER A 206 8.22 -3.09 -3.06
C SER A 206 7.54 -2.83 -4.42
N ARG A 207 7.98 -3.50 -5.49
CA ARG A 207 7.39 -3.40 -6.83
C ARG A 207 6.02 -4.08 -6.93
N SER A 208 5.71 -4.97 -5.99
CA SER A 208 4.37 -5.55 -5.83
C SER A 208 3.35 -4.49 -5.41
N ASP A 209 3.74 -3.60 -4.49
CA ASP A 209 2.92 -2.46 -4.10
C ASP A 209 2.73 -1.47 -5.26
N LEU A 210 3.76 -1.29 -6.11
CA LEU A 210 3.66 -0.45 -7.31
C LEU A 210 2.66 -1.00 -8.34
N TYR A 211 2.60 -2.32 -8.51
CA TYR A 211 1.57 -2.94 -9.35
C TYR A 211 0.17 -2.69 -8.77
N SER A 212 -0.02 -2.94 -7.49
CA SER A 212 -1.30 -2.71 -6.79
C SER A 212 -1.70 -1.23 -6.86
N LEU A 213 -0.75 -0.31 -6.70
CA LEU A 213 -0.96 1.12 -6.93
C LEU A 213 -1.38 1.41 -8.37
N GLY A 214 -0.81 0.71 -9.36
CA GLY A 214 -1.21 0.80 -10.77
C GLY A 214 -2.69 0.46 -10.97
N ILE A 215 -3.20 -0.59 -10.31
CA ILE A 215 -4.64 -0.94 -10.31
C ILE A 215 -5.48 0.20 -9.69
N VAL A 216 -5.05 0.72 -8.53
CA VAL A 216 -5.74 1.84 -7.86
C VAL A 216 -5.79 3.07 -8.76
N LEU A 217 -4.68 3.45 -9.38
CA LEU A 217 -4.62 4.61 -10.28
C LEU A 217 -5.45 4.40 -11.56
N TYR A 218 -5.47 3.18 -12.08
CA TYR A 218 -6.34 2.83 -13.21
C TYR A 218 -7.80 3.04 -12.84
N GLU A 219 -8.25 2.51 -11.70
CA GLU A 219 -9.62 2.66 -11.22
C GLU A 219 -9.99 4.12 -10.96
N LEU A 220 -9.12 4.89 -10.31
CA LEU A 220 -9.34 6.32 -10.07
C LEU A 220 -9.42 7.15 -11.36
N LEU A 221 -8.70 6.75 -12.41
CA LEU A 221 -8.70 7.44 -13.69
C LEU A 221 -9.91 7.09 -14.54
N THR A 222 -10.29 5.80 -14.59
CA THR A 222 -11.31 5.28 -15.50
C THR A 222 -12.67 5.02 -14.84
N GLY A 223 -12.73 4.93 -13.51
CA GLY A 223 -13.92 4.56 -12.75
C GLY A 223 -14.20 3.05 -12.71
N ARG A 224 -13.30 2.21 -13.23
CA ARG A 224 -13.42 0.75 -13.21
C ARG A 224 -12.07 0.05 -13.11
N LEU A 225 -12.08 -1.19 -12.69
CA LEU A 225 -10.88 -2.03 -12.65
C LEU A 225 -10.37 -2.34 -14.06
N PRO A 226 -9.04 -2.61 -14.21
CA PRO A 226 -8.46 -2.96 -15.51
C PRO A 226 -8.92 -4.34 -16.03
N PHE A 227 -9.40 -5.20 -15.13
CA PHE A 227 -9.95 -6.51 -15.43
C PHE A 227 -11.36 -6.59 -14.88
N GLU A 228 -12.32 -6.92 -15.75
CA GLU A 228 -13.72 -7.15 -15.38
C GLU A 228 -13.95 -8.66 -15.34
N LEU A 229 -14.30 -9.15 -14.15
CA LEU A 229 -14.67 -10.55 -13.98
C LEU A 229 -16.19 -10.68 -14.00
N SER A 230 -16.68 -11.70 -14.70
CA SER A 230 -18.08 -12.11 -14.56
C SER A 230 -18.35 -12.64 -13.15
N ALA A 231 -19.60 -12.62 -12.70
CA ALA A 231 -19.98 -13.10 -11.37
C ALA A 231 -19.56 -14.57 -11.14
N ASP A 232 -19.50 -15.38 -12.21
CA ASP A 232 -19.12 -16.79 -12.15
C ASP A 232 -17.61 -17.02 -12.09
N ASP A 233 -16.79 -16.00 -12.35
CA ASP A 233 -15.34 -16.14 -12.54
C ASP A 233 -14.50 -15.49 -11.42
N GLN A 234 -15.15 -15.12 -10.30
CA GLN A 234 -14.50 -14.42 -9.17
C GLN A 234 -13.31 -15.15 -8.55
N THR A 235 -13.14 -16.45 -8.82
CA THR A 235 -12.00 -17.23 -8.36
C THR A 235 -10.77 -17.11 -9.25
N ASN A 236 -10.86 -16.45 -10.40
CA ASN A 236 -9.83 -16.46 -11.44
C ASN A 236 -8.95 -15.20 -11.52
N TRP A 237 -9.01 -14.33 -10.50
CA TRP A 237 -8.19 -13.12 -10.43
C TRP A 237 -6.70 -13.37 -10.71
N ALA A 238 -6.17 -14.48 -10.18
CA ALA A 238 -4.78 -14.83 -10.40
C ALA A 238 -4.44 -14.99 -11.89
N HIS A 239 -5.33 -15.56 -12.68
CA HIS A 239 -5.13 -15.69 -14.14
C HIS A 239 -5.07 -14.32 -14.82
N TYR A 240 -5.99 -13.41 -14.47
CA TYR A 240 -6.03 -12.08 -15.06
C TYR A 240 -4.77 -11.27 -14.71
N HIS A 241 -4.32 -11.33 -13.46
CA HIS A 241 -3.09 -10.64 -13.07
C HIS A 241 -1.83 -11.23 -13.71
N ILE A 242 -1.78 -12.54 -13.97
CA ILE A 242 -0.61 -13.20 -14.56
C ILE A 242 -0.59 -13.07 -16.09
N ALA A 243 -1.73 -13.29 -16.76
CA ALA A 243 -1.77 -13.54 -18.19
C ALA A 243 -2.53 -12.51 -19.01
N SER A 244 -3.52 -11.81 -18.44
CA SER A 244 -4.35 -10.89 -19.21
C SER A 244 -3.71 -9.51 -19.30
N GLU A 245 -3.73 -8.90 -20.47
CA GLU A 245 -3.31 -7.53 -20.66
C GLU A 245 -4.46 -6.56 -20.36
N PRO A 246 -4.23 -5.52 -19.54
CA PRO A 246 -5.24 -4.51 -19.28
C PRO A 246 -5.47 -3.64 -20.50
N LEU A 247 -6.72 -3.22 -20.73
CA LEU A 247 -6.98 -2.19 -21.73
C LEU A 247 -6.29 -0.88 -21.33
N ALA A 248 -5.74 -0.18 -22.33
CA ALA A 248 -5.18 1.14 -22.06
C ALA A 248 -6.25 2.09 -21.53
N PRO A 249 -5.99 2.88 -20.45
CA PRO A 249 -6.94 3.82 -19.89
C PRO A 249 -7.62 4.73 -20.92
N GLY A 250 -6.87 5.22 -21.91
CA GLY A 250 -7.42 6.04 -23.01
C GLY A 250 -8.41 5.33 -23.93
N ARG A 251 -8.43 3.98 -23.94
CA ARG A 251 -9.46 3.20 -24.64
C ARG A 251 -10.77 3.15 -23.86
N VAL A 252 -10.68 3.28 -22.56
CA VAL A 252 -11.83 3.26 -21.63
C VAL A 252 -12.41 4.66 -21.46
N ARG A 253 -11.54 5.65 -21.37
CA ARG A 253 -11.86 7.05 -21.18
C ARG A 253 -11.08 7.89 -22.20
N PRO A 254 -11.72 8.33 -23.30
CA PRO A 254 -11.02 8.94 -24.45
C PRO A 254 -10.31 10.28 -24.17
N ASP A 255 -10.67 11.01 -23.11
CA ASP A 255 -10.00 12.26 -22.70
C ASP A 255 -8.69 12.02 -21.90
N VAL A 256 -8.32 10.76 -21.67
CA VAL A 256 -7.05 10.41 -20.99
C VAL A 256 -5.88 10.54 -21.97
N PRO A 257 -4.88 11.39 -21.66
CA PRO A 257 -3.67 11.52 -22.47
C PRO A 257 -2.91 10.21 -22.58
N GLY A 258 -2.30 9.97 -23.77
CA GLY A 258 -1.54 8.76 -24.06
C GLY A 258 -0.44 8.46 -23.06
N MET A 259 0.28 9.50 -22.63
CA MET A 259 1.36 9.37 -21.65
C MET A 259 0.89 8.85 -20.29
N LEU A 260 -0.27 9.29 -19.79
CA LEU A 260 -0.84 8.74 -18.54
C LEU A 260 -1.23 7.27 -18.69
N SER A 261 -1.78 6.89 -19.84
CA SER A 261 -2.03 5.48 -20.16
C SER A 261 -0.74 4.66 -20.11
N THR A 262 0.33 5.17 -20.70
CA THR A 262 1.66 4.51 -20.73
C THR A 262 2.25 4.36 -19.33
N ILE A 263 2.16 5.39 -18.47
CA ILE A 263 2.62 5.34 -17.07
C ILE A 263 1.86 4.27 -16.29
N ILE A 264 0.53 4.23 -16.41
CA ILE A 264 -0.30 3.25 -15.69
C ILE A 264 -0.02 1.84 -16.20
N LEU A 265 0.08 1.63 -17.52
CA LEU A 265 0.39 0.33 -18.09
C LEU A 265 1.79 -0.16 -17.68
N LYS A 266 2.77 0.75 -17.57
CA LYS A 266 4.10 0.41 -17.03
C LYS A 266 4.04 -0.10 -15.56
N LEU A 267 3.19 0.46 -14.71
CA LEU A 267 2.95 -0.09 -13.38
C LEU A 267 2.35 -1.50 -13.43
N LEU A 268 1.48 -1.78 -14.42
CA LEU A 268 0.76 -3.04 -14.60
C LEU A 268 1.53 -4.11 -15.38
N GLU A 269 2.80 -3.86 -15.71
CA GLU A 269 3.68 -4.86 -16.33
C GLU A 269 3.74 -6.15 -15.50
N LYS A 270 3.67 -7.29 -16.16
CA LYS A 270 3.63 -8.60 -15.49
C LYS A 270 4.97 -8.95 -14.88
N ASN A 271 6.06 -8.57 -15.54
CA ASN A 271 7.41 -8.71 -15.01
C ASN A 271 7.76 -7.50 -14.13
N PRO A 272 8.09 -7.67 -12.84
CA PRO A 272 8.52 -6.57 -11.97
C PRO A 272 9.68 -5.76 -12.52
N GLU A 273 10.60 -6.38 -13.29
CA GLU A 273 11.73 -5.71 -13.90
C GLU A 273 11.33 -4.64 -14.94
N ASN A 274 10.16 -4.78 -15.55
CA ASN A 274 9.66 -3.83 -16.55
C ASN A 274 8.83 -2.70 -15.94
N ARG A 275 8.47 -2.83 -14.64
CA ARG A 275 7.72 -1.80 -13.90
C ARG A 275 8.63 -0.62 -13.52
N TYR A 276 8.04 0.39 -12.92
CA TYR A 276 8.83 1.30 -12.09
C TYR A 276 9.51 0.51 -10.98
N GLN A 277 10.78 0.84 -10.72
CA GLN A 277 11.57 0.21 -9.67
C GLN A 277 11.41 0.93 -8.32
N THR A 278 11.00 2.21 -8.38
CA THR A 278 10.80 3.05 -7.20
C THR A 278 9.56 3.92 -7.33
N VAL A 279 9.00 4.30 -6.19
CA VAL A 279 7.94 5.32 -6.16
C VAL A 279 8.46 6.68 -6.60
N ASP A 280 9.75 6.98 -6.38
CA ASP A 280 10.38 8.24 -6.82
C ASP A 280 10.39 8.38 -8.34
N GLY A 281 10.66 7.29 -9.08
CA GLY A 281 10.58 7.26 -10.53
C GLY A 281 9.18 7.57 -11.05
N LEU A 282 8.17 6.96 -10.44
CA LEU A 282 6.76 7.25 -10.76
C LEU A 282 6.40 8.72 -10.46
N ILE A 283 6.79 9.24 -9.28
CA ILE A 283 6.54 10.63 -8.91
C ILE A 283 7.19 11.60 -9.90
N ALA A 284 8.42 11.31 -10.36
CA ALA A 284 9.12 12.15 -11.31
C ALA A 284 8.33 12.27 -12.64
N ASP A 285 7.83 11.15 -13.15
CA ASP A 285 7.06 11.15 -14.40
C ASP A 285 5.68 11.82 -14.24
N LEU A 286 4.98 11.59 -13.12
CA LEU A 286 3.71 12.29 -12.83
C LEU A 286 3.91 13.79 -12.68
N ARG A 287 5.00 14.25 -12.06
CA ARG A 287 5.34 15.68 -11.97
C ARG A 287 5.67 16.28 -13.33
N ARG A 288 6.32 15.52 -14.20
CA ARG A 288 6.58 15.93 -15.58
C ARG A 288 5.27 16.13 -16.34
N CYS A 289 4.33 15.19 -16.22
CA CYS A 289 2.98 15.34 -16.79
C CYS A 289 2.26 16.59 -16.22
N GLN A 290 2.38 16.82 -14.91
CA GLN A 290 1.78 17.99 -14.27
C GLN A 290 2.36 19.30 -14.80
N ALA A 291 3.68 19.37 -14.95
CA ALA A 291 4.38 20.57 -15.42
C ALA A 291 4.01 20.90 -16.87
N THR A 292 4.04 19.92 -17.79
CA THR A 292 3.67 20.15 -19.19
C THR A 292 2.21 20.53 -19.34
N LEU A 293 1.31 19.85 -18.64
CA LEU A 293 -0.12 20.20 -18.62
C LEU A 293 -0.36 21.65 -18.15
N THR A 294 0.41 22.11 -17.16
CA THR A 294 0.25 23.49 -16.63
C THR A 294 0.80 24.54 -17.58
N VAL A 295 1.91 24.27 -18.25
CA VAL A 295 2.62 25.24 -19.10
C VAL A 295 2.11 25.24 -20.54
N GLU A 296 1.88 24.04 -21.09
CA GLU A 296 1.58 23.82 -22.51
C GLU A 296 0.10 23.54 -22.76
N GLY A 297 -0.68 23.28 -21.69
CA GLY A 297 -2.10 22.92 -21.78
C GLY A 297 -2.34 21.46 -22.15
N GLU A 298 -1.26 20.71 -22.48
CA GLU A 298 -1.29 19.29 -22.84
C GLU A 298 -0.12 18.53 -22.22
N ILE A 299 -0.24 17.21 -22.16
CA ILE A 299 0.84 16.35 -21.68
C ILE A 299 1.67 15.89 -22.86
N VAL A 300 2.94 16.30 -22.88
CA VAL A 300 3.91 15.93 -23.90
C VAL A 300 4.42 14.51 -23.67
N ASP A 301 4.58 13.74 -24.71
CA ASP A 301 5.11 12.38 -24.66
C ASP A 301 6.60 12.35 -24.29
N PHE A 302 6.98 11.36 -23.50
CA PHE A 302 8.36 11.08 -23.09
C PHE A 302 8.56 9.58 -22.82
N ILE A 303 9.79 9.15 -22.59
CA ILE A 303 10.07 7.77 -22.19
C ILE A 303 9.87 7.65 -20.68
N PRO A 304 8.89 6.86 -20.18
CA PRO A 304 8.63 6.74 -18.76
C PRO A 304 9.73 5.94 -18.06
N GLY A 305 10.05 6.36 -16.82
CA GLY A 305 11.06 5.72 -15.98
C GLY A 305 12.50 6.16 -16.25
N GLN A 306 12.75 7.22 -17.00
CA GLN A 306 14.13 7.70 -17.26
C GLN A 306 14.87 8.13 -15.98
N GLN A 307 14.13 8.61 -14.96
CA GLN A 307 14.69 9.02 -13.67
C GLN A 307 14.51 7.95 -12.59
N ASP A 308 13.99 6.79 -12.95
CA ASP A 308 13.73 5.69 -12.03
C ASP A 308 15.04 4.91 -11.78
N ARG A 309 15.73 5.29 -10.71
CA ARG A 309 17.00 4.66 -10.30
C ARG A 309 16.78 3.95 -8.98
N SER A 310 16.74 2.61 -9.02
CA SER A 310 16.76 1.81 -7.79
C SER A 310 18.14 1.90 -7.14
N PRO A 311 18.22 2.23 -5.84
CA PRO A 311 19.48 2.12 -5.09
C PRO A 311 19.86 0.65 -4.83
N ALA A 312 18.93 -0.30 -5.02
CA ALA A 312 19.17 -1.72 -4.84
C ALA A 312 19.64 -2.36 -6.15
N ILE A 313 20.67 -3.17 -6.07
CA ILE A 313 21.08 -4.05 -7.18
C ILE A 313 20.10 -5.23 -7.18
N HIS A 314 19.15 -5.22 -8.10
CA HIS A 314 18.29 -6.38 -8.35
C HIS A 314 19.02 -7.31 -9.32
N LEU A 315 19.49 -8.44 -8.81
CA LEU A 315 19.99 -9.51 -9.65
C LEU A 315 18.79 -10.23 -10.25
N ALA A 316 18.66 -10.23 -11.58
CA ALA A 316 17.56 -10.90 -12.25
C ALA A 316 17.58 -12.41 -11.93
N ASP A 317 16.42 -12.98 -11.55
CA ASP A 317 16.29 -14.42 -11.25
C ASP A 317 16.81 -15.33 -12.38
N SER A 318 16.81 -14.86 -13.61
CA SER A 318 17.38 -15.56 -14.76
C SER A 318 18.91 -15.76 -14.69
N LEU A 319 19.62 -14.94 -13.90
CA LEU A 319 21.06 -15.10 -13.70
C LEU A 319 21.38 -16.23 -12.71
N PHE A 320 20.46 -16.54 -11.78
CA PHE A 320 20.70 -17.56 -10.76
C PHE A 320 20.50 -18.99 -11.25
N SER A 321 19.70 -19.20 -12.28
CA SER A 321 19.37 -20.55 -12.78
C SER A 321 20.35 -21.11 -13.81
N ALA A 322 21.27 -20.30 -14.33
CA ALA A 322 22.06 -20.66 -15.51
C ALA A 322 23.58 -20.86 -15.28
N HIS A 323 24.17 -20.44 -14.15
CA HIS A 323 25.61 -20.50 -13.97
C HIS A 323 26.05 -21.05 -12.59
N PRO A 324 27.00 -22.03 -12.56
CA PRO A 324 27.59 -22.55 -11.32
C PRO A 324 28.30 -21.47 -10.47
N GLN A 325 28.71 -20.39 -11.09
CA GLN A 325 29.42 -19.25 -10.46
C GLN A 325 28.51 -18.26 -9.75
N ALA A 326 27.18 -18.37 -9.89
CA ALA A 326 26.24 -17.48 -9.21
C ALA A 326 26.32 -17.61 -7.67
N SER A 327 26.66 -18.80 -7.17
CA SER A 327 26.89 -19.03 -5.74
C SER A 327 28.06 -18.23 -5.19
N ASP A 328 29.12 -18.02 -5.97
CA ASP A 328 30.31 -17.27 -5.55
C ASP A 328 30.01 -15.77 -5.45
N VAL A 329 29.18 -15.25 -6.36
CA VAL A 329 28.73 -13.85 -6.34
C VAL A 329 27.80 -13.60 -5.13
N ILE A 330 26.90 -14.53 -4.81
CA ILE A 330 26.04 -14.44 -3.63
C ILE A 330 26.88 -14.47 -2.35
N ALA A 331 27.84 -15.41 -2.26
CA ALA A 331 28.71 -15.51 -1.09
C ALA A 331 29.57 -14.23 -0.91
N ALA A 332 30.03 -13.61 -2.00
CA ALA A 332 30.74 -12.33 -1.94
C ALA A 332 29.81 -11.20 -1.44
N PHE A 333 28.58 -11.14 -1.94
CA PHE A 333 27.57 -10.16 -1.49
C PHE A 333 27.23 -10.31 0.01
N GLU A 334 27.07 -11.55 0.49
CA GLU A 334 26.83 -11.82 1.91
C GLU A 334 28.02 -11.40 2.78
N ARG A 335 29.27 -11.63 2.34
CA ARG A 335 30.46 -11.16 3.04
C ARG A 335 30.53 -9.63 3.12
N VAL A 336 30.23 -8.92 2.01
CA VAL A 336 30.17 -7.44 1.97
C VAL A 336 29.07 -6.92 2.88
N SER A 337 27.91 -7.56 2.88
CA SER A 337 26.78 -7.19 3.73
C SER A 337 27.07 -7.35 5.22
N GLN A 338 27.86 -8.37 5.59
CA GLN A 338 28.24 -8.63 6.98
C GLN A 338 29.43 -7.81 7.46
N SER A 339 30.41 -7.56 6.57
CA SER A 339 31.68 -6.89 6.94
C SER A 339 31.67 -5.39 6.70
N GLY A 340 30.78 -4.88 5.83
CA GLY A 340 30.79 -3.50 5.32
C GLY A 340 32.02 -3.14 4.48
N ALA A 341 32.91 -4.11 4.19
CA ALA A 341 34.11 -3.89 3.39
C ALA A 341 33.82 -4.19 1.92
N PRO A 342 34.23 -3.33 0.97
CA PRO A 342 34.02 -3.57 -0.45
C PRO A 342 34.81 -4.78 -0.92
N GLU A 343 34.17 -5.65 -1.72
CA GLU A 343 34.81 -6.81 -2.36
C GLU A 343 34.62 -6.70 -3.88
N VAL A 344 35.65 -7.03 -4.65
CA VAL A 344 35.61 -7.03 -6.12
C VAL A 344 35.55 -8.47 -6.58
N VAL A 345 34.45 -8.84 -7.25
CA VAL A 345 34.30 -10.13 -7.89
C VAL A 345 34.50 -9.97 -9.38
N THR A 346 35.51 -10.66 -9.92
CA THR A 346 35.79 -10.65 -11.36
C THR A 346 35.20 -11.92 -11.98
N ILE A 347 34.25 -11.74 -12.90
CA ILE A 347 33.69 -12.84 -13.68
C ILE A 347 34.41 -12.84 -15.01
N GLY A 348 35.27 -13.83 -15.24
CA GLY A 348 35.91 -14.05 -16.54
C GLY A 348 35.02 -14.91 -17.43
N GLY A 349 34.75 -14.46 -18.65
CA GLY A 349 34.06 -15.22 -19.70
C GLY A 349 35.02 -15.60 -20.80
#